data_3874f111d334e25c8b08b1677a19e651
#
_entry.id   3874f111d334e25c8b08b1677a19e651
#
_cell.length_a   1.000
_cell.length_b   1.000
_cell.length_c   1.000
_cell.angle_alpha   90.00
_cell.angle_beta   90.00
_cell.angle_gamma   90.00
#
_symmetry.space_group_name_H-M   'P 1'
#
loop_
_entity.id
_entity.type
_entity.pdbx_description
1 polymer ?
#
loop_
_entity_poly.entity_id
_entity_poly.type
_entity_poly.pdbx_seq_one_letter_code
_entity_poly.pdbx_strand_id
1 'polypeptide(L)'
;PAAEGEHADQESDTWFIAGQLTGATGRSFAFLTIFNKNRPGGTVVADFYTMALFDCDTGQYGTYTDYDMPPASLRPDAQPKLSMAAGHLDLRYDSSAGPVAWRTCCDDDGELQPYTYRVSLLGVDQGDQSMELGLTVTPTRAPVPVGASTHNGKIVCFGQHDTYSYFQTGMRMTGTLRWGELCEQVSGSAGHVDRQWFPKYAGGGGSGGDPRARSHEWRTINLDNGIDLSIWRQFDRTEGNALQLFSGVTASYPDPAGVPECAEDVEVTVSSYVRWPDSIRPLLPPPASARFMPDRHRLSCVTLQLDLTGEPLVAAPAHGLPIEYMEGPYRYRGTLRGEPVSGFGFYERSLALYRDWELIEVLAAAVENLQPAEPQLVSMVVRLRPLVASGNREEAQELLKTGVAALHSDRADGCRQVVDALIEALSADG
;
A
#
# COMPACT_ATOMS: atom_id res chain seq x y z
N PRO A 1 1.80 -18.29 -16.64
CA PRO A 1 0.33 -18.44 -16.55
C PRO A 1 -0.13 -19.27 -15.35
N ALA A 2 0.51 -20.42 -15.05
CA ALA A 2 0.05 -21.31 -13.98
C ALA A 2 0.06 -20.65 -12.58
N ALA A 3 1.04 -19.81 -12.29
CA ALA A 3 1.13 -19.06 -11.03
C ALA A 3 0.12 -17.89 -10.93
N GLU A 4 -0.64 -17.61 -11.98
CA GLU A 4 -1.72 -16.60 -11.93
C GLU A 4 -2.98 -17.13 -11.27
N GLY A 5 -3.20 -18.44 -11.30
CA GLY A 5 -4.31 -19.12 -10.66
C GLY A 5 -4.14 -19.29 -9.16
N GLU A 6 -5.06 -20.05 -8.56
CA GLU A 6 -5.03 -20.35 -7.13
C GLU A 6 -3.84 -21.25 -6.76
N HIS A 7 -3.18 -20.94 -5.65
CA HIS A 7 -2.25 -21.81 -4.93
C HIS A 7 -3.05 -22.51 -3.81
N ALA A 8 -3.59 -23.68 -4.12
CA ALA A 8 -4.52 -24.39 -3.24
C ALA A 8 -3.89 -24.86 -1.90
N ASP A 9 -2.56 -25.05 -1.89
CA ASP A 9 -1.75 -25.42 -0.73
C ASP A 9 -1.35 -24.23 0.17
N GLN A 10 -1.67 -23.00 -0.26
CA GLN A 10 -1.35 -21.79 0.48
C GLN A 10 -2.58 -21.25 1.20
N GLU A 11 -2.44 -20.82 2.47
CA GLU A 11 -3.54 -20.21 3.23
C GLU A 11 -3.87 -18.81 2.73
N SER A 12 -2.87 -18.05 2.28
CA SER A 12 -3.06 -16.71 1.73
C SER A 12 -2.58 -16.64 0.30
N ASP A 13 -3.38 -15.99 -0.53
CA ASP A 13 -3.11 -15.80 -1.94
C ASP A 13 -3.73 -14.46 -2.37
N THR A 14 -2.90 -13.56 -2.89
CA THR A 14 -3.27 -12.18 -3.20
C THR A 14 -3.11 -11.89 -4.68
N TRP A 15 -4.13 -11.27 -5.24
CA TRP A 15 -4.15 -10.71 -6.59
C TRP A 15 -4.38 -9.21 -6.49
N PHE A 16 -3.42 -8.46 -6.95
CA PHE A 16 -3.44 -7.00 -6.93
C PHE A 16 -3.24 -6.44 -8.33
N ILE A 17 -3.98 -5.41 -8.68
CA ILE A 17 -3.74 -4.57 -9.85
C ILE A 17 -4.04 -3.12 -9.54
N ALA A 18 -3.15 -2.23 -9.95
CA ALA A 18 -3.32 -0.79 -9.89
C ALA A 18 -2.81 -0.12 -11.16
N GLY A 19 -3.31 1.09 -11.43
CA GLY A 19 -2.83 1.84 -12.59
C GLY A 19 -3.40 3.25 -12.69
N GLN A 20 -2.78 4.03 -13.58
CA GLN A 20 -3.24 5.35 -14.00
C GLN A 20 -4.07 5.23 -15.27
N LEU A 21 -5.17 5.97 -15.31
CA LEU A 21 -6.09 6.04 -16.44
C LEU A 21 -6.28 7.49 -16.84
N THR A 22 -6.39 7.72 -18.14
CA THR A 22 -6.77 9.02 -18.71
C THR A 22 -8.13 8.89 -19.34
N GLY A 23 -9.08 9.70 -18.92
CA GLY A 23 -10.42 9.83 -19.51
C GLY A 23 -10.38 10.47 -20.89
N ALA A 24 -11.44 10.27 -21.69
CA ALA A 24 -11.57 10.88 -23.00
C ALA A 24 -11.54 12.43 -22.96
N THR A 25 -11.89 13.02 -21.83
CA THR A 25 -11.82 14.47 -21.58
C THR A 25 -10.42 14.95 -21.19
N GLY A 26 -9.45 14.05 -21.02
CA GLY A 26 -8.08 14.32 -20.54
C GLY A 26 -7.95 14.32 -19.03
N ARG A 27 -9.02 14.03 -18.27
CA ARG A 27 -9.01 13.91 -16.81
C ARG A 27 -8.18 12.71 -16.37
N SER A 28 -7.40 12.88 -15.31
CA SER A 28 -6.52 11.85 -14.79
C SER A 28 -7.15 11.11 -13.62
N PHE A 29 -7.22 9.80 -13.75
CA PHE A 29 -7.71 8.89 -12.72
C PHE A 29 -6.65 7.88 -12.34
N ALA A 30 -6.85 7.23 -11.20
CA ALA A 30 -6.13 6.03 -10.83
C ALA A 30 -7.11 5.02 -10.21
N PHE A 31 -6.71 3.77 -10.16
CA PHE A 31 -7.48 2.71 -9.52
C PHE A 31 -6.57 1.68 -8.88
N LEU A 32 -7.10 0.97 -7.89
CA LEU A 32 -6.54 -0.28 -7.39
C LEU A 32 -7.66 -1.29 -7.11
N THR A 33 -7.31 -2.56 -7.12
CA THR A 33 -8.13 -3.64 -6.57
C THR A 33 -7.28 -4.76 -6.00
N ILE A 34 -7.77 -5.35 -4.93
CA ILE A 34 -7.20 -6.53 -4.29
C ILE A 34 -8.28 -7.60 -4.20
N PHE A 35 -7.96 -8.82 -4.64
CA PHE A 35 -8.67 -10.03 -4.26
C PHE A 35 -7.74 -10.81 -3.35
N ASN A 36 -8.22 -11.18 -2.18
CA ASN A 36 -7.40 -11.88 -1.21
C ASN A 36 -8.11 -13.11 -0.69
N LYS A 37 -7.44 -14.25 -0.82
CA LYS A 37 -7.80 -15.52 -0.20
C LYS A 37 -7.14 -15.59 1.18
N ASN A 38 -7.92 -15.91 2.20
CA ASN A 38 -7.43 -16.21 3.55
C ASN A 38 -8.18 -17.42 4.08
N ARG A 39 -7.66 -18.62 3.87
CA ARG A 39 -8.32 -19.89 4.22
C ARG A 39 -7.39 -20.77 5.07
N PRO A 40 -7.88 -21.41 6.12
CA PRO A 40 -9.30 -21.59 6.47
C PRO A 40 -10.00 -20.33 7.00
N GLY A 41 -9.27 -19.24 7.26
CA GLY A 41 -9.82 -18.03 7.83
C GLY A 41 -10.06 -18.13 9.35
N GLY A 42 -10.24 -17.00 10.00
CA GLY A 42 -10.45 -16.87 11.42
C GLY A 42 -11.45 -15.76 11.74
N THR A 43 -11.56 -15.38 13.00
CA THR A 43 -12.51 -14.35 13.46
C THR A 43 -12.23 -12.96 12.88
N VAL A 44 -11.03 -12.72 12.42
CA VAL A 44 -10.56 -11.40 11.92
C VAL A 44 -10.08 -11.48 10.47
N VAL A 45 -9.76 -12.69 10.00
CA VAL A 45 -9.19 -12.93 8.68
C VAL A 45 -10.13 -13.78 7.85
N ALA A 46 -10.60 -13.23 6.74
CA ALA A 46 -11.50 -13.86 5.78
C ALA A 46 -11.03 -13.52 4.37
N ASP A 47 -11.59 -14.21 3.37
CA ASP A 47 -11.48 -13.77 1.99
C ASP A 47 -12.08 -12.36 1.88
N PHE A 48 -11.45 -11.50 1.06
CA PHE A 48 -11.98 -10.17 0.81
C PHE A 48 -11.71 -9.68 -0.61
N TYR A 49 -12.50 -8.71 -0.99
CA TYR A 49 -12.33 -7.91 -2.18
C TYR A 49 -12.31 -6.44 -1.78
N THR A 50 -11.39 -5.67 -2.35
CA THR A 50 -11.40 -4.21 -2.23
C THR A 50 -11.15 -3.55 -3.57
N MET A 51 -11.72 -2.37 -3.77
CA MET A 51 -11.39 -1.48 -4.87
C MET A 51 -11.32 -0.04 -4.39
N ALA A 52 -10.53 0.76 -5.09
CA ALA A 52 -10.57 2.20 -4.96
C ALA A 52 -10.46 2.87 -6.32
N LEU A 53 -11.12 4.02 -6.44
CA LEU A 53 -10.99 4.96 -7.54
C LEU A 53 -10.45 6.28 -7.00
N PHE A 54 -9.56 6.88 -7.76
CA PHE A 54 -8.92 8.16 -7.43
C PHE A 54 -9.09 9.12 -8.60
N ASP A 55 -9.49 10.34 -8.30
CA ASP A 55 -9.44 11.47 -9.19
C ASP A 55 -8.19 12.28 -8.88
N CYS A 56 -7.16 12.08 -9.70
CA CYS A 56 -5.85 12.70 -9.49
C CYS A 56 -5.84 14.22 -9.73
N ASP A 57 -6.86 14.76 -10.42
CA ASP A 57 -6.97 16.19 -10.68
C ASP A 57 -7.63 16.93 -9.52
N THR A 58 -8.60 16.30 -8.83
CA THR A 58 -9.29 16.89 -7.68
C THR A 58 -8.77 16.45 -6.33
N GLY A 59 -7.99 15.35 -6.28
CA GLY A 59 -7.52 14.74 -5.05
C GLY A 59 -8.60 13.96 -4.28
N GLN A 60 -9.75 13.69 -4.90
CA GLN A 60 -10.81 12.88 -4.30
C GLN A 60 -10.55 11.39 -4.50
N TYR A 61 -11.02 10.55 -3.59
CA TYR A 61 -11.03 9.10 -3.75
C TYR A 61 -12.25 8.45 -3.13
N GLY A 62 -12.66 7.32 -3.72
CA GLY A 62 -13.63 6.40 -3.18
C GLY A 62 -13.00 5.05 -2.92
N THR A 63 -13.32 4.40 -1.81
CA THR A 63 -12.85 3.05 -1.48
C THR A 63 -14.01 2.18 -1.02
N TYR A 64 -13.95 0.91 -1.39
CA TYR A 64 -14.93 -0.10 -1.03
C TYR A 64 -14.22 -1.39 -0.65
N THR A 65 -14.63 -2.01 0.44
CA THR A 65 -14.14 -3.33 0.86
C THR A 65 -15.31 -4.20 1.29
N ASP A 66 -15.34 -5.43 0.78
CA ASP A 66 -16.32 -6.46 1.16
C ASP A 66 -15.57 -7.69 1.67
N TYR A 67 -16.03 -8.21 2.83
CA TYR A 67 -15.46 -9.38 3.47
C TYR A 67 -16.41 -10.56 3.39
N ASP A 68 -15.85 -11.75 3.27
CA ASP A 68 -16.61 -13.01 3.45
C ASP A 68 -16.71 -13.37 4.94
N MET A 69 -17.49 -12.58 5.68
CA MET A 69 -17.64 -12.72 7.14
C MET A 69 -19.05 -13.19 7.54
N PRO A 70 -19.18 -14.12 8.50
CA PRO A 70 -18.09 -14.92 9.08
C PRO A 70 -17.46 -15.84 8.02
N PRO A 71 -16.16 -16.21 8.15
CA PRO A 71 -15.45 -17.01 7.14
C PRO A 71 -16.18 -18.29 6.78
N ALA A 72 -15.99 -18.79 5.54
CA ALA A 72 -16.59 -20.02 5.06
C ALA A 72 -16.27 -21.23 5.96
N SER A 73 -15.10 -21.25 6.61
CA SER A 73 -14.71 -22.26 7.61
C SER A 73 -15.66 -22.35 8.82
N LEU A 74 -16.36 -21.25 9.15
CA LEU A 74 -17.36 -21.17 10.23
C LEU A 74 -18.80 -21.32 9.73
N ARG A 75 -19.00 -21.52 8.43
CA ARG A 75 -20.27 -21.65 7.73
C ARG A 75 -20.23 -22.87 6.80
N PRO A 76 -20.23 -24.11 7.33
CA PRO A 76 -19.95 -25.32 6.53
C PRO A 76 -20.89 -25.52 5.33
N ASP A 77 -22.09 -24.94 5.37
CA ASP A 77 -23.10 -25.07 4.32
C ASP A 77 -23.10 -23.87 3.34
N ALA A 78 -22.28 -22.84 3.59
CA ALA A 78 -22.21 -21.65 2.75
C ALA A 78 -21.09 -21.76 1.72
N GLN A 79 -21.39 -21.33 0.50
CA GLN A 79 -20.34 -21.17 -0.51
C GLN A 79 -19.50 -19.94 -0.19
N PRO A 80 -18.17 -19.98 -0.37
CA PRO A 80 -17.31 -18.79 -0.28
C PRO A 80 -17.72 -17.73 -1.30
N LYS A 81 -17.63 -16.45 -0.94
CA LYS A 81 -17.83 -15.35 -1.88
C LYS A 81 -16.76 -15.33 -2.97
N LEU A 82 -15.51 -15.69 -2.65
CA LEU A 82 -14.41 -15.76 -3.58
C LEU A 82 -14.31 -17.14 -4.22
N SER A 83 -14.38 -17.21 -5.53
CA SER A 83 -14.07 -18.38 -6.35
C SER A 83 -12.87 -18.11 -7.25
N MET A 84 -12.05 -19.13 -7.42
CA MET A 84 -10.75 -19.04 -8.14
C MET A 84 -10.55 -20.30 -8.98
N ALA A 85 -9.89 -20.16 -10.14
CA ALA A 85 -9.45 -21.30 -10.93
C ALA A 85 -8.00 -21.66 -10.62
N ALA A 86 -7.69 -22.95 -10.71
CA ALA A 86 -6.31 -23.42 -10.72
C ALA A 86 -5.69 -23.26 -12.11
N GLY A 87 -4.41 -22.87 -12.17
CA GLY A 87 -3.62 -22.88 -13.40
C GLY A 87 -3.81 -21.70 -14.36
N HIS A 88 -4.78 -20.85 -14.12
CA HIS A 88 -4.97 -19.58 -14.84
C HIS A 88 -5.74 -18.57 -13.99
N LEU A 89 -5.73 -17.32 -14.39
CA LEU A 89 -6.47 -16.26 -13.67
C LEU A 89 -7.96 -16.31 -14.04
N ASP A 90 -8.80 -16.75 -13.12
CA ASP A 90 -10.26 -16.57 -13.14
C ASP A 90 -10.73 -16.38 -11.70
N LEU A 91 -10.83 -15.12 -11.31
CA LEU A 91 -11.32 -14.69 -10.00
C LEU A 91 -12.73 -14.14 -10.14
N ARG A 92 -13.60 -14.54 -9.23
CA ARG A 92 -14.96 -14.00 -9.08
C ARG A 92 -15.25 -13.82 -7.62
N TYR A 93 -15.89 -12.72 -7.28
CA TYR A 93 -16.29 -12.44 -5.91
C TYR A 93 -17.73 -11.90 -5.90
N ASP A 94 -18.58 -12.52 -5.09
CA ASP A 94 -19.98 -12.09 -4.91
C ASP A 94 -20.03 -11.01 -3.83
N SER A 95 -19.73 -9.75 -4.23
CA SER A 95 -19.76 -8.62 -3.32
C SER A 95 -21.16 -8.13 -3.04
N SER A 96 -21.34 -7.40 -1.95
CA SER A 96 -22.62 -6.75 -1.61
C SER A 96 -23.02 -5.67 -2.61
N ALA A 97 -22.08 -5.12 -3.39
CA ALA A 97 -22.33 -4.18 -4.47
C ALA A 97 -22.68 -4.87 -5.81
N GLY A 98 -22.52 -6.20 -5.89
CA GLY A 98 -22.74 -7.02 -7.07
C GLY A 98 -21.53 -7.88 -7.43
N PRO A 99 -21.67 -8.76 -8.44
CA PRO A 99 -20.60 -9.68 -8.82
C PRO A 99 -19.44 -8.94 -9.49
N VAL A 100 -18.22 -9.25 -9.05
CA VAL A 100 -16.98 -8.71 -9.61
C VAL A 100 -16.08 -9.82 -10.10
N ALA A 101 -15.20 -9.51 -11.06
CA ALA A 101 -14.33 -10.51 -11.67
C ALA A 101 -13.03 -9.92 -12.19
N TRP A 102 -11.97 -10.74 -12.14
CA TRP A 102 -10.73 -10.51 -12.86
C TRP A 102 -10.30 -11.83 -13.51
N ARG A 103 -10.28 -11.86 -14.84
CA ARG A 103 -10.13 -13.11 -15.61
C ARG A 103 -9.21 -12.96 -16.80
N THR A 104 -8.49 -14.02 -17.13
CA THR A 104 -7.82 -14.15 -18.44
C THR A 104 -8.86 -14.14 -19.57
N CYS A 105 -8.60 -13.39 -20.63
CA CYS A 105 -9.42 -13.40 -21.83
C CYS A 105 -9.26 -14.71 -22.60
N CYS A 106 -10.31 -15.06 -23.37
CA CYS A 106 -10.23 -16.09 -24.39
C CYS A 106 -10.20 -15.43 -25.78
N ASP A 107 -9.62 -16.11 -26.75
CA ASP A 107 -9.75 -15.76 -28.16
C ASP A 107 -11.12 -16.23 -28.75
N ASP A 108 -11.29 -16.07 -30.05
CA ASP A 108 -12.53 -16.43 -30.75
C ASP A 108 -12.77 -17.96 -30.76
N ASP A 109 -11.73 -18.79 -30.58
CA ASP A 109 -11.81 -20.24 -30.49
C ASP A 109 -12.03 -20.72 -29.05
N GLY A 110 -12.05 -19.79 -28.05
CA GLY A 110 -12.23 -20.07 -26.63
C GLY A 110 -10.95 -20.45 -25.90
N GLU A 111 -9.79 -20.35 -26.55
CA GLU A 111 -8.50 -20.61 -25.92
C GLU A 111 -8.03 -19.41 -25.09
N LEU A 112 -7.45 -19.70 -23.92
CA LEU A 112 -6.95 -18.67 -23.03
C LEU A 112 -5.83 -17.85 -23.67
N GLN A 113 -5.96 -16.52 -23.64
CA GLN A 113 -4.93 -15.58 -24.07
C GLN A 113 -4.03 -15.21 -22.88
N PRO A 114 -2.86 -15.81 -22.70
CA PRO A 114 -1.97 -15.51 -21.59
C PRO A 114 -1.69 -14.00 -21.51
N TYR A 115 -1.69 -13.46 -20.28
CA TYR A 115 -1.40 -12.05 -20.01
C TYR A 115 -2.35 -11.05 -20.69
N THR A 116 -3.59 -11.47 -20.99
CA THR A 116 -4.65 -10.55 -21.41
C THR A 116 -5.84 -10.74 -20.49
N TYR A 117 -6.23 -9.69 -19.78
CA TYR A 117 -7.21 -9.78 -18.71
C TYR A 117 -8.41 -8.90 -18.96
N ARG A 118 -9.55 -9.37 -18.50
CA ARG A 118 -10.74 -8.55 -18.29
C ARG A 118 -10.97 -8.36 -16.79
N VAL A 119 -11.06 -7.10 -16.39
CA VAL A 119 -11.32 -6.67 -15.01
C VAL A 119 -12.70 -6.02 -14.99
N SER A 120 -13.57 -6.43 -14.08
CA SER A 120 -14.91 -5.86 -13.87
C SER A 120 -15.14 -5.68 -12.38
N LEU A 121 -15.13 -4.44 -11.91
CA LEU A 121 -15.18 -4.06 -10.50
C LEU A 121 -16.42 -3.23 -10.22
N LEU A 122 -17.03 -3.48 -9.07
CA LEU A 122 -18.17 -2.74 -8.55
C LEU A 122 -17.94 -2.41 -7.07
N GLY A 123 -18.38 -1.24 -6.65
CA GLY A 123 -18.30 -0.82 -5.26
C GLY A 123 -19.22 0.38 -5.00
N VAL A 124 -19.25 0.81 -3.75
CA VAL A 124 -19.92 2.01 -3.28
C VAL A 124 -18.94 2.77 -2.41
N ASP A 125 -18.72 4.04 -2.70
CA ASP A 125 -17.78 4.86 -1.92
C ASP A 125 -18.35 5.28 -0.56
N GLN A 126 -17.55 6.03 0.21
CA GLN A 126 -17.91 6.51 1.54
C GLN A 126 -19.07 7.53 1.53
N GLY A 127 -19.43 8.05 0.36
CA GLY A 127 -20.55 8.99 0.12
C GLY A 127 -21.76 8.32 -0.52
N ASP A 128 -21.84 6.98 -0.49
CA ASP A 128 -22.90 6.17 -1.10
C ASP A 128 -23.01 6.32 -2.64
N GLN A 129 -21.93 6.77 -3.32
CA GLN A 129 -21.88 6.84 -4.77
C GLN A 129 -21.39 5.50 -5.34
N SER A 130 -22.07 5.04 -6.38
CA SER A 130 -21.66 3.83 -7.10
C SER A 130 -20.33 4.02 -7.81
N MET A 131 -19.46 3.02 -7.73
CA MET A 131 -18.21 2.92 -8.46
C MET A 131 -18.25 1.70 -9.36
N GLU A 132 -17.90 1.87 -10.63
CA GLU A 132 -17.79 0.79 -11.60
C GLU A 132 -16.55 1.01 -12.46
N LEU A 133 -15.76 -0.05 -12.65
CA LEU A 133 -14.60 -0.05 -13.52
C LEU A 133 -14.56 -1.32 -14.36
N GLY A 134 -14.67 -1.18 -15.68
CA GLY A 134 -14.52 -2.26 -16.65
C GLY A 134 -13.28 -2.03 -17.50
N LEU A 135 -12.27 -2.91 -17.43
CA LEU A 135 -11.03 -2.78 -18.20
C LEU A 135 -10.68 -4.05 -18.96
N THR A 136 -10.08 -3.86 -20.12
CA THR A 136 -9.19 -4.84 -20.74
C THR A 136 -7.75 -4.43 -20.44
N VAL A 137 -6.95 -5.35 -19.89
CA VAL A 137 -5.58 -5.10 -19.44
C VAL A 137 -4.64 -6.10 -20.11
N THR A 138 -3.57 -5.59 -20.70
CA THR A 138 -2.55 -6.41 -21.35
C THR A 138 -1.18 -5.95 -20.88
N PRO A 139 -0.53 -6.67 -19.94
CA PRO A 139 0.89 -6.50 -19.66
C PRO A 139 1.70 -6.79 -20.93
N THR A 140 2.66 -5.93 -21.23
CA THR A 140 3.51 -6.07 -22.42
C THR A 140 4.88 -6.68 -22.09
N ARG A 141 5.10 -7.00 -20.81
CA ARG A 141 6.34 -7.61 -20.31
C ARG A 141 6.07 -8.93 -19.62
N ALA A 142 7.08 -9.78 -19.62
CA ALA A 142 7.05 -11.02 -18.84
C ALA A 142 6.97 -10.70 -17.33
N PRO A 143 6.39 -11.61 -16.53
CA PRO A 143 6.43 -11.51 -15.07
C PRO A 143 7.87 -11.43 -14.55
N VAL A 144 8.10 -10.54 -13.58
CA VAL A 144 9.39 -10.35 -12.92
C VAL A 144 9.27 -10.80 -11.47
N PRO A 145 10.07 -11.77 -11.01
CA PRO A 145 10.08 -12.11 -9.59
C PRO A 145 10.66 -10.96 -8.77
N VAL A 146 10.04 -10.67 -7.62
CA VAL A 146 10.57 -9.66 -6.67
C VAL A 146 11.98 -10.08 -6.24
N GLY A 147 12.92 -9.12 -6.23
CA GLY A 147 14.34 -9.40 -6.01
C GLY A 147 15.06 -10.03 -7.21
N ALA A 148 14.43 -9.96 -8.42
CA ALA A 148 14.98 -10.49 -9.69
C ALA A 148 15.51 -11.92 -9.54
N SER A 149 16.64 -12.24 -10.18
CA SER A 149 17.27 -13.57 -10.07
C SER A 149 17.96 -13.82 -8.72
N THR A 150 18.25 -12.77 -7.94
CA THR A 150 18.93 -12.89 -6.66
C THR A 150 18.04 -13.54 -5.60
N HIS A 151 16.79 -13.11 -5.49
CA HIS A 151 15.82 -13.65 -4.53
C HIS A 151 14.76 -14.53 -5.20
N ASN A 152 14.61 -14.42 -6.53
CA ASN A 152 13.69 -15.21 -7.35
C ASN A 152 12.25 -15.25 -6.79
N GLY A 153 11.75 -14.10 -6.39
CA GLY A 153 10.41 -13.94 -5.82
C GLY A 153 10.27 -14.26 -4.34
N LYS A 154 11.32 -14.81 -3.70
CA LYS A 154 11.25 -15.17 -2.28
C LYS A 154 11.46 -13.94 -1.41
N ILE A 155 10.44 -13.62 -0.60
CA ILE A 155 10.44 -12.49 0.32
C ILE A 155 9.99 -12.94 1.72
N VAL A 156 10.18 -12.09 2.72
CA VAL A 156 9.54 -12.23 4.03
C VAL A 156 8.37 -11.27 4.08
N CYS A 157 7.14 -11.74 4.26
CA CYS A 157 5.97 -10.89 4.41
C CYS A 157 5.26 -11.20 5.72
N PHE A 158 5.01 -10.20 6.55
CA PHE A 158 4.46 -10.36 7.90
C PHE A 158 5.15 -11.45 8.74
N GLY A 159 6.48 -11.60 8.58
CA GLY A 159 7.27 -12.62 9.26
C GLY A 159 7.19 -14.03 8.67
N GLN A 160 6.50 -14.22 7.54
CA GLN A 160 6.46 -15.50 6.82
C GLN A 160 7.61 -15.59 5.82
N HIS A 161 8.55 -16.52 6.07
CA HIS A 161 9.77 -16.69 5.27
C HIS A 161 9.57 -17.42 3.93
N ASP A 162 8.44 -18.08 3.76
CA ASP A 162 8.09 -18.83 2.55
C ASP A 162 7.04 -18.09 1.70
N THR A 163 7.13 -16.76 1.69
CA THR A 163 6.33 -15.91 0.82
C THR A 163 6.98 -15.77 -0.53
N TYR A 164 6.17 -15.84 -1.58
CA TYR A 164 6.59 -15.59 -2.96
C TYR A 164 5.81 -14.43 -3.55
N SER A 165 6.49 -13.61 -4.34
CA SER A 165 5.88 -12.50 -5.07
C SER A 165 6.53 -12.33 -6.43
N TYR A 166 5.71 -12.02 -7.43
CA TYR A 166 6.14 -11.50 -8.72
C TYR A 166 5.23 -10.37 -9.16
N PHE A 167 5.72 -9.56 -10.09
CA PHE A 167 4.93 -8.48 -10.67
C PHE A 167 5.01 -8.45 -12.19
N GLN A 168 4.02 -7.79 -12.80
CA GLN A 168 3.98 -7.50 -14.24
C GLN A 168 3.72 -6.02 -14.46
N THR A 169 4.40 -5.45 -15.44
CA THR A 169 4.34 -4.03 -15.78
C THR A 169 4.24 -3.82 -17.28
N GLY A 170 4.39 -2.57 -17.73
CA GLY A 170 4.25 -2.23 -19.14
C GLY A 170 2.81 -2.46 -19.62
N MET A 171 1.83 -1.96 -18.85
CA MET A 171 0.42 -2.20 -19.11
C MET A 171 -0.11 -1.44 -20.32
N ARG A 172 -1.04 -2.07 -21.05
CA ARG A 172 -2.01 -1.38 -21.89
C ARG A 172 -3.39 -1.64 -21.31
N MET A 173 -4.11 -0.58 -21.01
CA MET A 173 -5.43 -0.63 -20.38
C MET A 173 -6.42 0.21 -21.19
N THR A 174 -7.61 -0.33 -21.43
CA THR A 174 -8.71 0.39 -22.08
C THR A 174 -10.02 -0.05 -21.46
N GLY A 175 -10.99 0.87 -21.35
CA GLY A 175 -12.29 0.50 -20.82
C GLY A 175 -13.16 1.68 -20.43
N THR A 176 -14.00 1.47 -19.43
CA THR A 176 -14.98 2.45 -18.95
C THR A 176 -14.89 2.59 -17.44
N LEU A 177 -14.91 3.82 -16.96
CA LEU A 177 -14.99 4.18 -15.55
C LEU A 177 -16.31 4.92 -15.31
N ARG A 178 -17.04 4.52 -14.25
CA ARG A 178 -18.20 5.24 -13.73
C ARG A 178 -18.02 5.51 -12.24
N TRP A 179 -18.36 6.71 -11.82
CA TRP A 179 -18.32 7.10 -10.41
C TRP A 179 -19.41 8.15 -10.15
N GLY A 180 -20.47 7.75 -9.47
CA GLY A 180 -21.71 8.55 -9.40
C GLY A 180 -22.25 8.88 -10.77
N GLU A 181 -22.38 10.16 -11.07
CA GLU A 181 -22.87 10.65 -12.38
C GLU A 181 -21.77 10.69 -13.46
N LEU A 182 -20.49 10.55 -13.06
CA LEU A 182 -19.37 10.53 -14.00
C LEU A 182 -19.36 9.24 -14.80
N CYS A 183 -19.17 9.34 -16.13
CA CYS A 183 -18.97 8.20 -17.00
C CYS A 183 -17.93 8.56 -18.07
N GLU A 184 -16.79 7.87 -18.07
CA GLU A 184 -15.67 8.14 -18.96
C GLU A 184 -15.20 6.88 -19.68
N GLN A 185 -14.89 7.01 -20.96
CA GLN A 185 -14.02 6.05 -21.63
C GLN A 185 -12.59 6.33 -21.19
N VAL A 186 -11.87 5.31 -20.76
CA VAL A 186 -10.55 5.47 -20.17
C VAL A 186 -9.50 4.61 -20.86
N SER A 187 -8.26 5.10 -20.86
CA SER A 187 -7.10 4.34 -21.30
C SER A 187 -5.90 4.62 -20.41
N GLY A 188 -4.92 3.72 -20.36
CA GLY A 188 -3.71 3.91 -19.56
C GLY A 188 -2.57 2.98 -19.98
N SER A 189 -1.34 3.39 -19.62
CA SER A 189 -0.13 2.62 -19.87
C SER A 189 0.75 2.44 -18.63
N ALA A 190 0.53 3.23 -17.58
CA ALA A 190 1.21 3.09 -16.31
C ALA A 190 0.36 2.23 -15.36
N GLY A 191 0.84 1.04 -15.05
CA GLY A 191 0.13 0.10 -14.19
C GLY A 191 1.00 -1.07 -13.77
N HIS A 192 0.50 -1.81 -12.79
CA HIS A 192 1.21 -2.88 -12.12
C HIS A 192 0.23 -3.98 -11.72
N VAL A 193 0.55 -5.22 -12.02
CA VAL A 193 -0.07 -6.41 -11.45
C VAL A 193 0.92 -7.01 -10.46
N ASP A 194 0.47 -7.30 -9.26
CA ASP A 194 1.24 -8.02 -8.25
C ASP A 194 0.55 -9.32 -7.84
N ARG A 195 1.33 -10.35 -7.66
CA ARG A 195 0.89 -11.66 -7.18
C ARG A 195 1.75 -12.06 -5.98
N GLN A 196 1.08 -12.44 -4.91
CA GLN A 196 1.76 -12.82 -3.67
C GLN A 196 1.02 -13.99 -3.01
N TRP A 197 1.77 -14.97 -2.50
CA TRP A 197 1.19 -16.08 -1.75
C TRP A 197 2.12 -16.55 -0.64
N PHE A 198 1.54 -17.06 0.43
CA PHE A 198 2.29 -17.59 1.57
C PHE A 198 1.50 -18.68 2.33
N PRO A 199 2.23 -19.63 2.98
CA PRO A 199 1.61 -20.84 3.54
C PRO A 199 0.67 -20.54 4.69
N LYS A 200 0.91 -19.47 5.46
CA LYS A 200 0.07 -19.11 6.61
C LYS A 200 -0.13 -17.61 6.68
N TYR A 201 -1.35 -17.20 6.94
CA TYR A 201 -1.63 -15.79 7.19
C TYR A 201 -1.09 -15.36 8.56
N ALA A 202 -0.19 -14.39 8.59
CA ALA A 202 0.48 -13.94 9.81
C ALA A 202 -0.43 -13.26 10.85
N GLY A 203 -1.55 -12.66 10.42
CA GLY A 203 -2.55 -12.05 11.28
C GLY A 203 -3.58 -13.02 11.85
N GLY A 204 -3.54 -14.26 11.42
CA GLY A 204 -4.52 -15.30 11.79
C GLY A 204 -4.03 -16.24 12.85
N GLY A 205 -3.92 -15.84 14.11
CA GLY A 205 -3.99 -16.72 15.29
C GLY A 205 -3.17 -18.02 15.36
N GLY A 206 -2.43 -18.38 14.33
CA GLY A 206 -1.67 -19.62 14.29
C GLY A 206 -0.33 -19.59 15.02
N SER A 207 0.25 -18.40 15.22
CA SER A 207 1.53 -18.22 15.91
C SER A 207 1.42 -17.48 17.24
N GLY A 208 0.22 -17.04 17.65
CA GLY A 208 0.03 -16.32 18.93
C GLY A 208 0.73 -14.96 19.01
N GLY A 209 1.19 -14.41 17.87
CA GLY A 209 1.91 -13.14 17.83
C GLY A 209 0.98 -11.92 17.69
N ASP A 210 1.48 -10.76 18.11
CA ASP A 210 0.82 -9.47 17.90
C ASP A 210 0.71 -9.21 16.38
N PRO A 211 -0.52 -9.03 15.83
CA PRO A 211 -0.73 -8.73 14.41
C PRO A 211 -0.09 -7.41 13.98
N ARG A 212 0.33 -6.58 14.95
CA ARG A 212 1.02 -5.31 14.72
C ARG A 212 2.54 -5.37 14.91
N ALA A 213 3.08 -6.59 15.10
CA ALA A 213 4.52 -6.79 15.25
C ALA A 213 5.30 -6.62 13.94
N ARG A 214 4.64 -6.80 12.80
CA ARG A 214 5.25 -6.76 11.47
C ARG A 214 4.49 -5.79 10.57
N SER A 215 5.24 -5.02 9.79
CA SER A 215 4.71 -4.01 8.87
C SER A 215 5.47 -4.06 7.56
N HIS A 216 4.93 -3.46 6.52
CA HIS A 216 5.64 -3.27 5.26
C HIS A 216 5.29 -1.94 4.61
N GLU A 217 6.17 -1.52 3.75
CA GLU A 217 5.95 -0.48 2.74
C GLU A 217 6.21 -1.08 1.36
N TRP A 218 5.38 -0.71 0.42
CA TRP A 218 5.57 -1.09 -0.97
C TRP A 218 5.36 0.11 -1.90
N ARG A 219 6.06 0.08 -3.01
CA ARG A 219 5.89 1.09 -4.06
C ARG A 219 6.02 0.43 -5.42
N THR A 220 5.14 0.82 -6.32
CA THR A 220 5.31 0.61 -7.74
C THR A 220 5.51 1.96 -8.41
N ILE A 221 6.46 2.04 -9.35
CA ILE A 221 6.79 3.29 -10.05
C ILE A 221 6.99 2.98 -11.53
N ASN A 222 6.19 3.60 -12.37
CA ASN A 222 6.30 3.55 -13.82
C ASN A 222 6.96 4.84 -14.30
N LEU A 223 8.20 4.77 -14.75
CA LEU A 223 8.97 5.93 -15.19
C LEU A 223 8.75 6.23 -16.68
N ASP A 224 8.87 7.49 -17.06
CA ASP A 224 8.68 8.00 -18.43
C ASP A 224 9.74 7.48 -19.43
N ASN A 225 10.91 7.04 -18.95
CA ASN A 225 11.92 6.34 -19.76
C ASN A 225 11.59 4.85 -19.97
N GLY A 226 10.44 4.39 -19.47
CA GLY A 226 9.93 3.02 -19.61
C GLY A 226 10.49 2.03 -18.60
N ILE A 227 11.36 2.41 -17.68
CA ILE A 227 11.81 1.54 -16.59
C ILE A 227 10.74 1.55 -15.49
N ASP A 228 10.34 0.36 -15.03
CA ASP A 228 9.39 0.21 -13.95
C ASP A 228 10.09 -0.38 -12.72
N LEU A 229 9.71 0.13 -11.54
CA LEU A 229 10.32 -0.26 -10.28
C LEU A 229 9.25 -0.84 -9.34
N SER A 230 9.61 -1.92 -8.63
CA SER A 230 8.89 -2.43 -7.47
C SER A 230 9.81 -2.35 -6.26
N ILE A 231 9.38 -1.67 -5.21
CA ILE A 231 10.21 -1.43 -4.01
C ILE A 231 9.48 -1.99 -2.79
N TRP A 232 10.11 -2.94 -2.13
CA TRP A 232 9.63 -3.56 -0.90
C TRP A 232 10.49 -3.16 0.28
N ARG A 233 9.85 -2.89 1.43
CA ARG A 233 10.49 -2.74 2.73
C ARG A 233 9.65 -3.43 3.78
N GLN A 234 10.19 -4.45 4.40
CA GLN A 234 9.55 -5.24 5.44
C GLN A 234 10.15 -4.89 6.79
N PHE A 235 9.33 -4.66 7.80
CA PHE A 235 9.76 -4.17 9.10
C PHE A 235 9.39 -5.12 10.23
N ASP A 236 10.34 -5.36 11.13
CA ASP A 236 10.08 -5.88 12.47
C ASP A 236 9.91 -4.71 13.44
N ARG A 237 8.68 -4.43 13.82
CA ARG A 237 8.36 -3.33 14.75
C ARG A 237 8.69 -3.65 16.20
N THR A 238 8.95 -4.92 16.53
CA THR A 238 9.40 -5.33 17.85
C THR A 238 10.90 -5.06 18.04
N GLU A 239 11.62 -4.86 16.93
CA GLU A 239 13.04 -4.55 16.87
C GLU A 239 13.32 -3.15 16.28
N GLY A 240 12.47 -2.16 16.61
CA GLY A 240 12.67 -0.78 16.19
C GLY A 240 12.58 -0.56 14.67
N ASN A 241 11.69 -1.27 13.98
CA ASN A 241 11.58 -1.28 12.51
C ASN A 241 12.82 -1.84 11.79
N ALA A 242 13.48 -2.84 12.37
CA ALA A 242 14.56 -3.55 11.68
C ALA A 242 14.05 -4.12 10.34
N LEU A 243 14.83 -3.86 9.27
CA LEU A 243 14.48 -4.36 7.93
C LEU A 243 14.65 -5.88 7.85
N GLN A 244 13.69 -6.52 7.19
CA GLN A 244 13.69 -7.96 6.92
C GLN A 244 13.92 -8.25 5.43
N LEU A 245 14.34 -9.44 5.09
CA LEU A 245 14.46 -9.89 3.70
C LEU A 245 13.08 -10.14 3.05
N PHE A 246 12.87 -9.85 1.78
CA PHE A 246 13.71 -8.98 0.97
C PHE A 246 13.25 -7.54 1.21
N SER A 247 14.19 -6.61 1.41
CA SER A 247 13.91 -5.16 1.42
C SER A 247 14.82 -4.52 0.37
N GLY A 248 14.22 -3.97 -0.70
CA GLY A 248 15.00 -3.44 -1.82
C GLY A 248 14.13 -3.06 -3.00
N VAL A 249 14.78 -2.70 -4.09
CA VAL A 249 14.17 -2.35 -5.37
C VAL A 249 14.41 -3.45 -6.40
N THR A 250 13.38 -3.75 -7.19
CA THR A 250 13.48 -4.58 -8.40
C THR A 250 13.11 -3.72 -9.60
N ALA A 251 14.00 -3.65 -10.58
CA ALA A 251 13.81 -2.89 -11.82
C ALA A 251 13.44 -3.82 -12.99
N SER A 252 12.41 -3.42 -13.73
CA SER A 252 11.96 -4.05 -14.98
C SER A 252 12.21 -3.11 -16.15
N TYR A 253 12.81 -3.61 -17.22
CA TYR A 253 13.22 -2.83 -18.39
C TYR A 253 12.25 -2.98 -19.57
N PRO A 254 12.09 -1.94 -20.41
CA PRO A 254 11.23 -1.98 -21.58
C PRO A 254 11.76 -2.91 -22.69
N ASP A 255 13.09 -3.08 -22.78
CA ASP A 255 13.71 -4.02 -23.73
C ASP A 255 13.43 -5.46 -23.28
N PRO A 256 12.83 -6.31 -24.12
CA PRO A 256 12.63 -7.73 -23.82
C PRO A 256 13.92 -8.51 -23.51
N ALA A 257 15.08 -8.02 -23.98
CA ALA A 257 16.39 -8.57 -23.66
C ALA A 257 16.96 -8.00 -22.33
N GLY A 258 16.33 -6.98 -21.75
CA GLY A 258 16.72 -6.37 -20.48
C GLY A 258 16.52 -7.36 -19.33
N VAL A 259 17.61 -7.70 -18.66
CA VAL A 259 17.56 -8.57 -17.48
C VAL A 259 17.10 -7.74 -16.28
N PRO A 260 16.05 -8.15 -15.54
CA PRO A 260 15.66 -7.48 -14.33
C PRO A 260 16.81 -7.43 -13.32
N GLU A 261 16.96 -6.28 -12.68
CA GLU A 261 17.99 -6.04 -11.66
C GLU A 261 17.34 -5.82 -10.30
N CYS A 262 18.05 -6.14 -9.22
CA CYS A 262 17.64 -5.76 -7.86
C CYS A 262 18.80 -5.15 -7.08
N ALA A 263 18.44 -4.31 -6.10
CA ALA A 263 19.37 -3.72 -5.15
C ALA A 263 18.70 -3.61 -3.78
N GLU A 264 19.47 -3.82 -2.71
CA GLU A 264 18.98 -3.81 -1.33
C GLU A 264 19.39 -2.55 -0.56
N ASP A 265 20.19 -1.68 -1.18
CA ASP A 265 20.67 -0.42 -0.64
C ASP A 265 19.68 0.75 -0.85
N VAL A 266 18.38 0.46 -0.79
CA VAL A 266 17.33 1.47 -0.89
C VAL A 266 17.12 2.17 0.45
N GLU A 267 17.35 3.47 0.46
CA GLU A 267 17.03 4.35 1.57
C GLU A 267 15.75 5.12 1.31
N VAL A 268 14.91 5.26 2.33
CA VAL A 268 13.69 6.05 2.29
C VAL A 268 13.73 7.08 3.40
N THR A 269 13.70 8.35 3.01
CA THR A 269 13.58 9.48 3.93
C THR A 269 12.18 10.05 3.84
N VAL A 270 11.41 9.97 4.92
CA VAL A 270 10.06 10.54 5.00
C VAL A 270 10.16 12.01 5.38
N SER A 271 9.56 12.89 4.59
CA SER A 271 9.58 14.35 4.83
C SER A 271 8.26 14.89 5.38
N SER A 272 7.17 14.15 5.28
CA SER A 272 5.89 14.49 5.92
C SER A 272 5.08 13.27 6.27
N TYR A 273 4.14 13.46 7.19
CA TYR A 273 3.20 12.44 7.65
C TYR A 273 1.78 12.99 7.61
N VAL A 274 0.82 12.11 7.41
CA VAL A 274 -0.60 12.43 7.48
C VAL A 274 -1.26 11.64 8.60
N ARG A 275 -2.24 12.25 9.25
CA ARG A 275 -3.05 11.55 10.24
C ARG A 275 -3.98 10.55 9.54
N TRP A 276 -4.11 9.35 10.12
CA TRP A 276 -5.12 8.38 9.69
C TRP A 276 -6.52 8.97 9.79
N PRO A 277 -7.37 8.88 8.74
CA PRO A 277 -8.71 9.45 8.77
C PRO A 277 -9.64 8.64 9.69
N ASP A 278 -10.36 9.32 10.58
CA ASP A 278 -11.27 8.69 11.54
C ASP A 278 -12.49 8.04 10.87
N SER A 279 -12.81 8.43 9.62
CA SER A 279 -13.89 7.87 8.80
C SER A 279 -13.62 6.45 8.30
N ILE A 280 -12.36 6.04 8.20
CA ILE A 280 -11.96 4.72 7.74
C ILE A 280 -11.52 3.87 8.93
N ARG A 281 -12.27 2.80 9.20
CA ARG A 281 -12.01 1.94 10.34
C ARG A 281 -11.52 0.57 9.87
N PRO A 282 -10.31 0.13 10.30
CA PRO A 282 -9.88 -1.24 10.11
C PRO A 282 -10.75 -2.20 10.94
N LEU A 283 -10.75 -3.50 10.58
CA LEU A 283 -11.50 -4.52 11.34
C LEU A 283 -10.94 -4.70 12.75
N LEU A 284 -9.61 -4.65 12.90
CA LEU A 284 -8.97 -4.66 14.23
C LEU A 284 -9.14 -3.31 14.90
N PRO A 285 -9.52 -3.28 16.19
CA PRO A 285 -9.63 -2.03 16.94
C PRO A 285 -8.35 -1.20 16.83
N PRO A 286 -8.46 0.12 16.71
CA PRO A 286 -7.29 0.99 16.66
C PRO A 286 -6.51 0.91 17.98
N PRO A 287 -5.17 0.87 17.93
CA PRO A 287 -4.33 0.78 19.12
C PRO A 287 -4.17 2.12 19.85
N ALA A 288 -4.47 3.23 19.17
CA ALA A 288 -4.34 4.59 19.69
C ALA A 288 -5.39 5.52 19.07
N SER A 289 -5.70 6.64 19.75
CA SER A 289 -6.67 7.63 19.29
C SER A 289 -6.19 8.39 18.06
N ALA A 290 -4.90 8.72 18.00
CA ALA A 290 -4.25 9.36 16.86
C ALA A 290 -3.15 8.46 16.28
N ARG A 291 -3.13 8.35 14.97
CA ARG A 291 -2.22 7.48 14.22
C ARG A 291 -1.80 8.18 12.96
N PHE A 292 -0.56 7.94 12.51
CA PHE A 292 0.02 8.65 11.39
C PHE A 292 0.59 7.67 10.36
N MET A 293 0.59 8.10 9.09
CA MET A 293 1.18 7.39 7.98
C MET A 293 2.22 8.28 7.30
N PRO A 294 3.34 7.73 6.82
CA PRO A 294 4.24 8.46 5.94
C PRO A 294 3.49 8.97 4.71
N ASP A 295 3.84 10.17 4.27
CA ASP A 295 3.22 10.81 3.12
C ASP A 295 4.28 11.12 2.05
N ARG A 296 4.93 12.29 2.11
CA ARG A 296 5.99 12.63 1.15
C ARG A 296 7.30 11.96 1.54
N HIS A 297 8.01 11.45 0.54
CA HIS A 297 9.26 10.74 0.79
C HIS A 297 10.25 10.91 -0.36
N ARG A 298 11.54 10.73 -0.02
CA ARG A 298 12.64 10.58 -0.97
C ARG A 298 13.13 9.14 -0.95
N LEU A 299 13.41 8.62 -2.14
CA LEU A 299 13.99 7.30 -2.37
C LEU A 299 15.39 7.48 -2.92
N SER A 300 16.38 6.83 -2.35
CA SER A 300 17.72 6.77 -2.92
C SER A 300 18.24 5.34 -2.94
N CYS A 301 19.04 5.02 -3.96
CA CYS A 301 19.71 3.74 -4.11
C CYS A 301 21.01 3.95 -4.88
N VAL A 302 22.13 3.66 -4.24
CA VAL A 302 23.45 3.89 -4.83
C VAL A 302 23.71 2.92 -5.97
N THR A 303 23.37 1.64 -5.79
CA THR A 303 23.58 0.60 -6.79
C THR A 303 22.89 0.90 -8.11
N LEU A 304 21.64 1.37 -8.09
CA LEU A 304 20.91 1.76 -9.29
C LEU A 304 21.11 3.23 -9.69
N GLN A 305 21.87 4.02 -8.91
CA GLN A 305 21.99 5.48 -9.07
C GLN A 305 20.62 6.14 -9.16
N LEU A 306 19.73 5.76 -8.23
CA LEU A 306 18.35 6.24 -8.13
C LEU A 306 18.25 7.34 -7.08
N ASP A 307 17.57 8.42 -7.41
CA ASP A 307 17.17 9.49 -6.48
C ASP A 307 15.83 10.07 -6.92
N LEU A 308 14.76 9.69 -6.23
CA LEU A 308 13.40 10.12 -6.56
C LEU A 308 12.72 10.75 -5.35
N THR A 309 11.91 11.77 -5.59
CA THR A 309 10.94 12.30 -4.62
C THR A 309 9.55 11.83 -5.01
N GLY A 310 8.80 11.25 -4.05
CA GLY A 310 7.43 10.83 -4.18
C GLY A 310 6.47 11.82 -3.50
N GLU A 311 5.49 12.30 -4.24
CA GLU A 311 4.43 13.20 -3.77
C GLU A 311 3.06 12.57 -4.00
N PRO A 312 2.17 12.55 -2.98
CA PRO A 312 0.82 12.01 -3.13
C PRO A 312 0.00 12.86 -4.10
N LEU A 313 -0.82 12.18 -4.91
CA LEU A 313 -1.84 12.83 -5.76
C LEU A 313 -3.17 12.94 -5.02
N VAL A 314 -3.36 12.14 -3.98
CA VAL A 314 -4.55 12.11 -3.13
C VAL A 314 -4.09 12.08 -1.67
N ALA A 315 -4.72 12.88 -0.83
CA ALA A 315 -4.36 12.96 0.58
C ALA A 315 -4.92 11.77 1.38
N ALA A 316 -4.05 11.13 2.18
CA ALA A 316 -4.39 10.07 3.14
C ALA A 316 -5.35 8.99 2.59
N PRO A 317 -5.04 8.32 1.46
CA PRO A 317 -5.92 7.35 0.82
C PRO A 317 -5.95 6.03 1.61
N ALA A 318 -6.73 6.02 2.70
CA ALA A 318 -6.88 4.90 3.62
C ALA A 318 -7.96 3.91 3.12
N HIS A 319 -7.79 2.63 3.43
CA HIS A 319 -8.72 1.56 3.08
C HIS A 319 -9.17 0.78 4.31
N GLY A 320 -10.42 0.32 4.31
CA GLY A 320 -11.03 -0.45 5.40
C GLY A 320 -10.58 -1.92 5.41
N LEU A 321 -9.27 -2.18 5.42
CA LEU A 321 -8.68 -3.52 5.50
C LEU A 321 -8.59 -4.03 6.95
N PRO A 322 -8.14 -5.28 7.21
CA PRO A 322 -8.10 -5.81 8.58
C PRO A 322 -7.27 -4.98 9.55
N ILE A 323 -6.19 -4.35 9.06
CA ILE A 323 -5.31 -3.43 9.79
C ILE A 323 -5.32 -2.05 9.11
N GLU A 324 -4.67 -1.07 9.72
CA GLU A 324 -4.46 0.21 9.06
C GLU A 324 -3.68 -0.02 7.75
N TYR A 325 -4.26 0.44 6.66
CA TYR A 325 -3.74 0.24 5.32
C TYR A 325 -3.96 1.49 4.48
N MET A 326 -2.88 2.13 4.10
CA MET A 326 -2.91 3.31 3.24
C MET A 326 -2.25 2.95 1.92
N GLU A 327 -2.96 3.20 0.83
CA GLU A 327 -2.45 2.99 -0.51
C GLU A 327 -3.09 3.95 -1.50
N GLY A 328 -2.27 4.61 -2.29
CA GLY A 328 -2.77 5.54 -3.28
C GLY A 328 -1.75 5.98 -4.32
N PRO A 329 -2.22 6.80 -5.30
CA PRO A 329 -1.41 7.25 -6.41
C PRO A 329 -0.43 8.34 -6.01
N TYR A 330 0.79 8.24 -6.55
CA TYR A 330 1.91 9.15 -6.34
C TYR A 330 2.51 9.61 -7.66
N ARG A 331 3.04 10.83 -7.65
CA ARG A 331 3.94 11.34 -8.67
C ARG A 331 5.36 11.25 -8.17
N TYR A 332 6.24 10.70 -9.03
CA TYR A 332 7.66 10.59 -8.75
C TYR A 332 8.47 11.48 -9.70
N ARG A 333 9.52 12.11 -9.20
CA ARG A 333 10.44 12.94 -9.97
C ARG A 333 11.84 12.84 -9.40
N GLY A 334 12.85 12.88 -10.28
CA GLY A 334 14.24 12.87 -9.85
C GLY A 334 15.17 12.39 -10.94
N THR A 335 16.09 11.50 -10.58
CA THR A 335 17.09 10.95 -11.52
C THR A 335 17.23 9.45 -11.38
N LEU A 336 17.52 8.79 -12.50
CA LEU A 336 17.93 7.39 -12.56
C LEU A 336 19.15 7.29 -13.48
N ARG A 337 20.27 6.77 -12.96
CA ARG A 337 21.56 6.67 -13.69
C ARG A 337 22.05 8.04 -14.22
N GLY A 338 21.78 9.09 -13.45
CA GLY A 338 22.16 10.47 -13.79
C GLY A 338 21.21 11.19 -14.76
N GLU A 339 20.26 10.48 -15.37
CA GLU A 339 19.27 11.07 -16.28
C GLU A 339 18.02 11.51 -15.51
N PRO A 340 17.46 12.69 -15.83
CA PRO A 340 16.19 13.14 -15.25
C PRO A 340 15.06 12.20 -15.64
N VAL A 341 14.22 11.84 -14.67
CA VAL A 341 13.04 11.02 -14.89
C VAL A 341 11.86 11.54 -14.10
N SER A 342 10.67 11.26 -14.63
CA SER A 342 9.41 11.45 -13.93
C SER A 342 8.55 10.19 -14.07
N GLY A 343 7.57 10.01 -13.19
CA GLY A 343 6.73 8.83 -13.27
C GLY A 343 5.49 8.92 -12.40
N PHE A 344 4.67 7.93 -12.60
CA PHE A 344 3.49 7.65 -11.81
C PHE A 344 3.70 6.32 -11.06
N GLY A 345 3.11 6.21 -9.89
CA GLY A 345 3.13 4.95 -9.15
C GLY A 345 2.14 4.94 -8.00
N PHE A 346 2.24 3.89 -7.20
CA PHE A 346 1.51 3.77 -5.93
C PHE A 346 2.49 3.69 -4.78
N TYR A 347 2.06 4.18 -3.65
CA TYR A 347 2.70 3.95 -2.36
C TYR A 347 1.70 3.29 -1.42
N GLU A 348 2.13 2.22 -0.81
CA GLU A 348 1.40 1.41 0.15
C GLU A 348 2.16 1.37 1.48
N ARG A 349 1.39 1.41 2.57
CA ARG A 349 1.88 1.08 3.90
C ARG A 349 0.82 0.38 4.73
N SER A 350 1.21 -0.73 5.32
CA SER A 350 0.45 -1.38 6.39
C SER A 350 0.90 -0.86 7.76
N LEU A 351 -0.05 -0.76 8.69
CA LEU A 351 0.11 -0.32 10.08
C LEU A 351 0.57 1.14 10.25
N ALA A 352 -0.27 1.90 10.90
CA ALA A 352 0.01 3.27 11.26
C ALA A 352 1.06 3.39 12.38
N LEU A 353 1.69 4.55 12.44
CA LEU A 353 2.65 4.95 13.46
C LEU A 353 1.89 5.53 14.65
N TYR A 354 2.10 4.97 15.85
CA TYR A 354 1.43 5.40 17.08
C TYR A 354 2.27 5.16 18.35
N ARG A 355 3.39 4.45 18.23
CA ARG A 355 4.29 4.21 19.35
C ARG A 355 5.11 5.47 19.65
N ASP A 356 5.53 5.66 20.88
CA ASP A 356 6.29 6.82 21.33
C ASP A 356 7.53 7.10 20.46
N TRP A 357 8.35 6.07 20.20
CA TRP A 357 9.56 6.18 19.37
C TRP A 357 9.25 6.41 17.87
N GLU A 358 8.10 5.99 17.36
CA GLU A 358 7.64 6.31 16.00
C GLU A 358 7.16 7.77 15.91
N LEU A 359 6.41 8.22 16.91
CA LEU A 359 5.82 9.57 16.95
C LEU A 359 6.87 10.68 17.09
N ILE A 360 8.04 10.39 17.65
CA ILE A 360 9.18 11.33 17.67
C ILE A 360 9.60 11.71 16.24
N GLU A 361 9.65 10.75 15.32
CA GLU A 361 10.03 11.03 13.93
C GLU A 361 8.91 11.79 13.19
N VAL A 362 7.65 11.49 13.50
CA VAL A 362 6.49 12.26 13.00
C VAL A 362 6.56 13.72 13.49
N LEU A 363 6.88 13.93 14.76
CA LEU A 363 7.04 15.27 15.33
C LEU A 363 8.24 16.02 14.73
N ALA A 364 9.36 15.33 14.53
CA ALA A 364 10.54 15.92 13.91
C ALA A 364 10.22 16.46 12.52
N ALA A 365 9.60 15.66 11.66
CA ALA A 365 9.19 16.07 10.33
C ALA A 365 8.16 17.22 10.36
N ALA A 366 7.19 17.18 11.29
CA ALA A 366 6.22 18.26 11.44
C ALA A 366 6.89 19.59 11.81
N VAL A 367 7.88 19.55 12.71
CA VAL A 367 8.65 20.75 13.13
C VAL A 367 9.54 21.27 12.01
N GLU A 368 10.22 20.39 11.26
CA GLU A 368 11.04 20.77 10.11
C GLU A 368 10.25 21.45 8.99
N ASN A 369 8.98 21.08 8.83
CA ASN A 369 8.09 21.67 7.83
C ASN A 369 7.46 23.02 8.25
N LEU A 370 7.69 23.49 9.49
CA LEU A 370 7.21 24.81 9.92
C LEU A 370 7.96 25.93 9.20
N GLN A 371 7.21 26.89 8.65
CA GLN A 371 7.74 28.08 7.99
C GLN A 371 7.12 29.34 8.61
N PRO A 372 7.90 30.23 9.24
CA PRO A 372 9.33 30.09 9.55
C PRO A 372 9.61 28.99 10.58
N ALA A 373 10.84 28.53 10.61
CA ALA A 373 11.29 27.52 11.58
C ALA A 373 11.14 28.05 13.03
N GLU A 374 10.75 27.14 13.93
CA GLU A 374 10.56 27.41 15.37
C GLU A 374 11.73 26.79 16.17
N PRO A 375 12.80 27.54 16.49
CA PRO A 375 14.01 26.99 17.12
C PRO A 375 13.75 26.28 18.45
N GLN A 376 12.72 26.74 19.19
CA GLN A 376 12.34 26.12 20.47
C GLN A 376 11.78 24.70 20.27
N LEU A 377 10.98 24.49 19.22
CA LEU A 377 10.46 23.15 18.87
C LEU A 377 11.55 22.24 18.35
N VAL A 378 12.46 22.73 17.52
CA VAL A 378 13.64 21.98 17.09
C VAL A 378 14.46 21.52 18.30
N SER A 379 14.75 22.45 19.24
CA SER A 379 15.45 22.11 20.48
C SER A 379 14.70 21.09 21.34
N MET A 380 13.37 21.19 21.39
CA MET A 380 12.51 20.22 22.11
C MET A 380 12.65 18.82 21.51
N VAL A 381 12.54 18.65 20.17
CA VAL A 381 12.68 17.35 19.49
C VAL A 381 14.05 16.74 19.75
N VAL A 382 15.12 17.52 19.64
CA VAL A 382 16.50 17.05 19.93
C VAL A 382 16.63 16.50 21.36
N ARG A 383 15.98 17.14 22.33
CA ARG A 383 16.00 16.70 23.74
C ARG A 383 15.08 15.52 24.01
N LEU A 384 13.96 15.40 23.30
CA LEU A 384 12.99 14.30 23.45
C LEU A 384 13.54 12.94 23.01
N ARG A 385 14.28 12.89 21.90
CA ARG A 385 14.80 11.64 21.34
C ARG A 385 15.55 10.77 22.38
N PRO A 386 16.56 11.27 23.10
CA PRO A 386 17.26 10.47 24.10
C PRO A 386 16.38 10.09 25.29
N LEU A 387 15.43 10.93 25.70
CA LEU A 387 14.50 10.63 26.80
C LEU A 387 13.58 9.45 26.45
N VAL A 388 12.99 9.46 25.25
CA VAL A 388 12.15 8.38 24.78
C VAL A 388 12.97 7.10 24.59
N ALA A 389 14.16 7.19 23.97
CA ALA A 389 15.04 6.05 23.76
C ALA A 389 15.52 5.40 25.06
N SER A 390 15.67 6.17 26.14
CA SER A 390 16.07 5.67 27.48
C SER A 390 14.88 5.24 28.35
N GLY A 391 13.61 5.41 27.87
CA GLY A 391 12.42 5.11 28.65
C GLY A 391 12.11 6.13 29.76
N ASN A 392 12.74 7.32 29.73
CA ASN A 392 12.49 8.38 30.71
C ASN A 392 11.18 9.14 30.38
N ARG A 393 10.04 8.46 30.56
CA ARG A 393 8.71 8.89 30.13
C ARG A 393 8.24 10.17 30.88
N GLU A 394 8.51 10.28 32.18
CA GLU A 394 8.08 11.42 32.98
C GLU A 394 8.73 12.72 32.50
N GLU A 395 10.05 12.72 32.30
CA GLU A 395 10.77 13.91 31.83
C GLU A 395 10.40 14.26 30.39
N ALA A 396 10.16 13.24 29.54
CA ALA A 396 9.68 13.45 28.17
C ALA A 396 8.30 14.13 28.17
N GLN A 397 7.34 13.68 28.98
CA GLN A 397 6.03 14.30 29.12
C GLN A 397 6.09 15.75 29.61
N GLU A 398 6.92 16.05 30.63
CA GLU A 398 7.09 17.40 31.14
C GLU A 398 7.68 18.34 30.08
N LEU A 399 8.65 17.83 29.31
CA LEU A 399 9.23 18.60 28.20
C LEU A 399 8.18 18.90 27.11
N LEU A 400 7.32 17.92 26.75
CA LEU A 400 6.24 18.09 25.79
C LEU A 400 5.21 19.11 26.26
N LYS A 401 4.71 19.01 27.51
CA LYS A 401 3.74 19.96 28.09
C LYS A 401 4.28 21.38 28.06
N THR A 402 5.56 21.58 28.38
CA THR A 402 6.21 22.89 28.34
C THR A 402 6.33 23.39 26.88
N GLY A 403 6.64 22.53 25.93
CA GLY A 403 6.75 22.86 24.51
C GLY A 403 5.41 23.24 23.89
N VAL A 404 4.31 22.53 24.23
CA VAL A 404 2.95 22.84 23.77
C VAL A 404 2.51 24.23 24.20
N ALA A 405 2.86 24.66 25.41
CA ALA A 405 2.54 26.00 25.88
C ALA A 405 3.15 27.13 25.01
N ALA A 406 4.19 26.79 24.21
CA ALA A 406 4.80 27.72 23.27
C ALA A 406 4.14 27.67 21.85
N LEU A 407 3.26 26.72 21.57
CA LEU A 407 2.55 26.56 20.30
C LEU A 407 1.30 27.45 20.23
N HIS A 408 1.47 28.75 20.05
CA HIS A 408 0.36 29.73 20.08
C HIS A 408 -0.24 30.05 18.71
N SER A 409 0.28 29.46 17.60
CA SER A 409 -0.20 29.76 16.24
C SER A 409 -1.00 28.60 15.62
N ASP A 410 -2.02 28.94 14.82
CA ASP A 410 -2.79 27.97 14.01
C ASP A 410 -1.90 27.15 13.07
N ARG A 411 -0.70 27.66 12.74
CA ARG A 411 0.30 26.97 11.92
C ARG A 411 0.93 25.76 12.59
N ALA A 412 0.83 25.68 13.92
CA ALA A 412 1.39 24.60 14.72
C ALA A 412 0.37 23.49 15.03
N ASP A 413 -0.84 23.53 14.45
CA ASP A 413 -1.88 22.54 14.72
C ASP A 413 -1.45 21.11 14.39
N GLY A 414 -0.68 20.93 13.31
CA GLY A 414 -0.08 19.63 12.97
C GLY A 414 0.87 19.14 14.06
N CYS A 415 1.77 20.00 14.55
CA CYS A 415 2.67 19.65 15.64
C CYS A 415 1.91 19.34 16.92
N ARG A 416 0.84 20.11 17.23
CA ARG A 416 0.01 19.91 18.43
C ARG A 416 -0.64 18.53 18.43
N GLN A 417 -1.24 18.11 17.31
CA GLN A 417 -1.83 16.78 17.18
C GLN A 417 -0.82 15.66 17.44
N VAL A 418 0.40 15.80 16.94
CA VAL A 418 1.46 14.80 17.17
C VAL A 418 1.92 14.82 18.63
N VAL A 419 2.04 16.00 19.23
CA VAL A 419 2.43 16.13 20.67
C VAL A 419 1.38 15.49 21.57
N ASP A 420 0.09 15.72 21.32
CA ASP A 420 -1.00 15.10 22.09
C ASP A 420 -0.96 13.57 21.96
N ALA A 421 -0.74 13.05 20.76
CA ALA A 421 -0.56 11.62 20.52
C ALA A 421 0.66 11.03 21.24
N LEU A 422 1.76 11.78 21.27
CA LEU A 422 2.99 11.35 21.96
C LEU A 422 2.82 11.34 23.47
N ILE A 423 2.11 12.33 24.06
CA ILE A 423 1.75 12.34 25.48
C ILE A 423 0.88 11.13 25.82
N GLU A 424 -0.10 10.79 24.97
CA GLU A 424 -0.95 9.60 25.12
C GLU A 424 -0.08 8.32 25.11
N ALA A 425 0.78 8.17 24.10
CA ALA A 425 1.66 7.01 23.97
C ALA A 425 2.63 6.82 25.14
N LEU A 426 3.16 7.93 25.67
CA LEU A 426 4.03 7.92 26.87
C LEU A 426 3.27 7.62 28.16
N SER A 427 1.94 7.83 28.18
CA SER A 427 1.08 7.58 29.35
C SER A 427 0.52 6.16 29.37
N ALA A 428 0.50 5.48 28.22
CA ALA A 428 0.05 4.11 28.14
C ALA A 428 1.04 3.19 28.86
N ASP A 429 0.53 2.33 29.73
CA ASP A 429 1.33 1.26 30.35
C ASP A 429 1.83 0.33 29.22
N GLY A 430 3.13 0.11 29.17
CA GLY A 430 3.84 -0.64 28.14
C GLY A 430 3.55 -2.15 28.13
#